data_67fff05d385fe9d8eee4e995b22f929f
#
_entry.id   67fff05d385fe9d8eee4e995b22f929f
#
_cell.length_a   1.000
_cell.length_b   1.000
_cell.length_c   1.000
_cell.angle_alpha   90.00
_cell.angle_beta   90.00
_cell.angle_gamma   90.00
#
_symmetry.space_group_name_H-M   'P 1'
#
loop_
_entity.id
_entity.type
_entity.pdbx_description
1 polymer ?
#
loop_
_entity_poly.entity_id
_entity_poly.type
_entity_poly.pdbx_seq_one_letter_code
_entity_poly.pdbx_strand_id
1 'polypeptide(L)'
;ERERRIKAARGQILDANGKVLADNKTVCTISVIHSQIKDPEKIIEVLSRELDMEPDAIRKRVEKVSSIEKIKTNVEKSTGDVIRNYGLEGVKVDEDYRRYYPYGSLASKVLGFTGADNQGIIGLEVKYEEILQGTSGKILTTTDARGVEIDQLGEKREQPVPGKNLKTSLDVDLQEFAQQAAMKVMEEKQAKRVSILLMNPQNGEIYACVNVPEFDLNDPFTLNTEENTGTLSEKQRQDLLNQMWRNPCLNDTYEPGSTFKIITMAAGLEEGVVSVNDRFYCPGYKLVDDRRIHCARRTGHGSQDFIQGAMNSCNPVFIEVGLRLGVDNYYKYFQQFGLLKKTGVDLPGEAGTIMHKKENMGNVELATVAFGQSFQITPIQLAATVSSLINGGRRITPHFGVSVLEADGSSGIKLEYPAEEGIISEETSKTVRQILEKVVAEGSGRNAKIQGIAVGGKTATSQTLPRSANRYISSFLGFMPAENPQVLGLCIIHDPQGVYYGGTIAAPVIRSIFENILSAKNKNLWVD
;
A
#
# COMPACT_ATOMS: atom_id res chain seq x y z
N GLU A 1 -12.18 39.70 -23.19
CA GLU A 1 -12.53 38.27 -23.11
C GLU A 1 -12.51 37.81 -21.67
N ARG A 2 -13.47 36.96 -21.32
CA ARG A 2 -13.52 36.25 -20.02
C ARG A 2 -13.27 34.80 -20.26
N GLU A 3 -12.39 34.22 -19.45
CA GLU A 3 -12.04 32.80 -19.52
C GLU A 3 -12.59 32.06 -18.29
N ARG A 4 -13.32 30.97 -18.52
CA ARG A 4 -13.74 30.02 -17.47
C ARG A 4 -13.17 28.65 -17.79
N ARG A 5 -12.60 28.01 -16.79
CA ARG A 5 -12.00 26.67 -16.92
C ARG A 5 -13.08 25.59 -16.91
N ILE A 6 -12.96 24.63 -17.84
CA ILE A 6 -13.75 23.39 -17.82
C ILE A 6 -12.83 22.28 -17.34
N LYS A 7 -13.15 21.66 -16.22
CA LYS A 7 -12.37 20.54 -15.72
C LYS A 7 -12.47 19.33 -16.65
N ALA A 8 -11.35 18.64 -16.86
CA ALA A 8 -11.34 17.36 -17.56
C ALA A 8 -11.84 16.25 -16.64
N ALA A 9 -12.50 15.25 -17.19
CA ALA A 9 -12.77 14.00 -16.48
C ALA A 9 -11.44 13.32 -16.14
N ARG A 10 -11.24 13.01 -14.85
CA ARG A 10 -10.06 12.30 -14.39
C ARG A 10 -10.12 10.85 -14.85
N GLY A 11 -8.99 10.27 -15.26
CA GLY A 11 -8.92 8.87 -15.67
C GLY A 11 -9.33 7.92 -14.54
N GLN A 12 -9.88 6.78 -14.91
CA GLN A 12 -10.25 5.73 -13.97
C GLN A 12 -9.02 4.98 -13.48
N ILE A 13 -9.11 4.46 -12.25
CA ILE A 13 -8.19 3.44 -11.74
C ILE A 13 -8.94 2.11 -11.74
N LEU A 14 -8.38 1.12 -12.41
CA LEU A 14 -8.99 -0.19 -12.62
C LEU A 14 -8.18 -1.27 -11.90
N ASP A 15 -8.87 -2.33 -11.45
CA ASP A 15 -8.18 -3.53 -10.98
C ASP A 15 -7.68 -4.39 -12.17
N ALA A 16 -7.03 -5.51 -11.87
CA ALA A 16 -6.48 -6.41 -12.88
C ALA A 16 -7.53 -6.99 -13.84
N ASN A 17 -8.78 -7.06 -13.42
CA ASN A 17 -9.90 -7.61 -14.18
C ASN A 17 -10.79 -6.53 -14.81
N GLY A 18 -10.39 -5.28 -14.72
CA GLY A 18 -11.14 -4.15 -15.28
C GLY A 18 -12.22 -3.59 -14.36
N LYS A 19 -12.32 -4.04 -13.12
CA LYS A 19 -13.24 -3.46 -12.14
C LYS A 19 -12.79 -2.06 -11.76
N VAL A 20 -13.73 -1.13 -11.67
CA VAL A 20 -13.45 0.28 -11.42
C VAL A 20 -13.22 0.51 -9.93
N LEU A 21 -12.00 0.93 -9.58
CA LEU A 21 -11.60 1.25 -8.20
C LEU A 21 -11.75 2.73 -7.88
N ALA A 22 -11.59 3.59 -8.88
CA ALA A 22 -11.79 5.04 -8.76
C ALA A 22 -12.39 5.58 -10.05
N ASP A 23 -13.42 6.40 -9.91
CA ASP A 23 -14.17 6.98 -11.02
C ASP A 23 -14.60 8.40 -10.66
N ASN A 24 -15.38 9.03 -11.52
CA ASN A 24 -15.89 10.38 -11.32
C ASN A 24 -17.42 10.35 -11.21
N LYS A 25 -17.94 11.23 -10.33
CA LYS A 25 -19.33 11.66 -10.39
C LYS A 25 -19.39 13.06 -11.00
N THR A 26 -20.33 13.25 -11.92
CA THR A 26 -20.62 14.60 -12.46
C THR A 26 -21.33 15.41 -11.39
N VAL A 27 -20.77 16.57 -11.08
CA VAL A 27 -21.31 17.54 -10.13
C VAL A 27 -21.28 18.92 -10.78
N CYS A 28 -21.76 19.92 -10.08
CA CYS A 28 -21.76 21.30 -10.56
C CYS A 28 -21.04 22.22 -9.59
N THR A 29 -20.42 23.28 -10.15
CA THR A 29 -19.93 24.43 -9.40
C THR A 29 -20.85 25.60 -9.70
N ILE A 30 -21.39 26.19 -8.64
CA ILE A 30 -22.23 27.38 -8.73
C ILE A 30 -21.38 28.60 -8.45
N SER A 31 -21.41 29.57 -9.39
CA SER A 31 -20.66 30.82 -9.28
C SER A 31 -21.55 32.01 -9.66
N VAL A 32 -21.17 33.18 -9.22
CA VAL A 32 -21.83 34.44 -9.61
C VAL A 32 -20.81 35.38 -10.26
N ILE A 33 -21.28 36.13 -11.23
CA ILE A 33 -20.52 37.19 -11.89
C ILE A 33 -21.18 38.50 -11.52
N HIS A 34 -20.54 39.25 -10.63
CA HIS A 34 -21.12 40.48 -10.03
C HIS A 34 -21.65 41.46 -11.07
N SER A 35 -20.89 41.72 -12.14
CA SER A 35 -21.27 42.64 -13.18
C SER A 35 -22.53 42.26 -13.98
N GLN A 36 -22.93 40.98 -13.91
CA GLN A 36 -24.08 40.46 -14.65
C GLN A 36 -25.32 40.29 -13.78
N ILE A 37 -25.22 40.50 -12.47
CA ILE A 37 -26.33 40.36 -11.55
C ILE A 37 -27.33 41.50 -11.72
N LYS A 38 -28.60 41.17 -12.04
CA LYS A 38 -29.68 42.15 -12.13
C LYS A 38 -30.58 42.14 -10.91
N ASP A 39 -30.86 40.99 -10.33
CA ASP A 39 -31.73 40.83 -9.17
C ASP A 39 -31.01 40.06 -8.06
N PRO A 40 -30.21 40.72 -7.23
CA PRO A 40 -29.44 40.04 -6.19
C PRO A 40 -30.32 39.37 -5.13
N GLU A 41 -31.47 39.95 -4.79
CA GLU A 41 -32.36 39.34 -3.78
C GLU A 41 -32.97 38.04 -4.25
N LYS A 42 -33.33 37.94 -5.51
CA LYS A 42 -33.82 36.68 -6.11
C LYS A 42 -32.76 35.59 -6.10
N ILE A 43 -31.51 35.96 -6.43
CA ILE A 43 -30.38 35.05 -6.40
C ILE A 43 -30.16 34.52 -4.98
N ILE A 44 -30.16 35.39 -3.98
CA ILE A 44 -29.96 34.99 -2.58
C ILE A 44 -31.08 34.06 -2.13
N GLU A 45 -32.32 34.36 -2.44
CA GLU A 45 -33.48 33.55 -2.11
C GLU A 45 -33.36 32.13 -2.71
N VAL A 46 -33.12 32.05 -4.01
CA VAL A 46 -33.05 30.75 -4.74
C VAL A 46 -31.86 29.94 -4.30
N LEU A 47 -30.66 30.53 -4.26
CA LEU A 47 -29.45 29.81 -3.90
C LEU A 47 -29.45 29.38 -2.44
N SER A 48 -29.98 30.15 -1.51
CA SER A 48 -30.07 29.76 -0.10
C SER A 48 -30.97 28.54 0.08
N ARG A 49 -32.09 28.50 -0.64
CA ARG A 49 -33.03 27.38 -0.60
C ARG A 49 -32.47 26.12 -1.27
N GLU A 50 -31.98 26.25 -2.52
CA GLU A 50 -31.54 25.08 -3.31
C GLU A 50 -30.20 24.51 -2.82
N LEU A 51 -29.31 25.34 -2.28
CA LEU A 51 -28.00 24.92 -1.78
C LEU A 51 -27.96 24.67 -0.28
N ASP A 52 -29.07 24.88 0.42
CA ASP A 52 -29.15 24.75 1.89
C ASP A 52 -28.04 25.56 2.59
N MET A 53 -27.90 26.82 2.20
CA MET A 53 -26.90 27.73 2.76
C MET A 53 -27.60 28.92 3.43
N GLU A 54 -26.93 29.47 4.46
CA GLU A 54 -27.42 30.69 5.12
C GLU A 54 -27.45 31.87 4.15
N PRO A 55 -28.55 32.63 4.09
CA PRO A 55 -28.68 33.76 3.17
C PRO A 55 -27.57 34.80 3.30
N ASP A 56 -27.08 35.07 4.51
CA ASP A 56 -26.01 36.03 4.74
C ASP A 56 -24.68 35.57 4.14
N ALA A 57 -24.37 34.28 4.17
CA ALA A 57 -23.18 33.73 3.54
C ALA A 57 -23.21 33.90 2.02
N ILE A 58 -24.37 33.69 1.41
CA ILE A 58 -24.56 33.91 -0.03
C ILE A 58 -24.50 35.40 -0.35
N ARG A 59 -25.12 36.25 0.45
CA ARG A 59 -25.14 37.73 0.27
C ARG A 59 -23.72 38.29 0.21
N LYS A 60 -22.85 37.86 1.10
CA LYS A 60 -21.43 38.30 1.10
C LYS A 60 -20.75 38.03 -0.24
N ARG A 61 -21.03 36.90 -0.85
CA ARG A 61 -20.42 36.51 -2.12
C ARG A 61 -21.06 37.19 -3.31
N VAL A 62 -22.38 37.36 -3.29
CA VAL A 62 -23.15 38.07 -4.33
C VAL A 62 -22.77 39.57 -4.37
N GLU A 63 -22.60 40.19 -3.22
CA GLU A 63 -22.26 41.62 -3.10
C GLU A 63 -20.79 41.93 -3.35
N LYS A 64 -19.94 40.91 -3.34
CA LYS A 64 -18.49 41.05 -3.58
C LYS A 64 -18.24 41.46 -5.03
N VAL A 65 -17.55 42.56 -5.21
CA VAL A 65 -17.14 43.05 -6.54
C VAL A 65 -15.94 42.21 -7.00
N SER A 66 -16.19 41.20 -7.82
CA SER A 66 -15.16 40.37 -8.41
C SER A 66 -15.57 39.94 -9.83
N SER A 67 -14.61 39.44 -10.60
CA SER A 67 -14.87 38.97 -11.97
C SER A 67 -15.75 37.71 -11.96
N ILE A 68 -15.51 36.81 -10.98
CA ILE A 68 -16.32 35.64 -10.73
C ILE A 68 -16.10 35.21 -9.27
N GLU A 69 -17.17 34.80 -8.59
CA GLU A 69 -17.10 34.35 -7.21
C GLU A 69 -17.79 32.99 -7.10
N LYS A 70 -17.08 31.96 -6.58
CA LYS A 70 -17.67 30.63 -6.32
C LYS A 70 -18.60 30.72 -5.11
N ILE A 71 -19.81 30.19 -5.27
CA ILE A 71 -20.78 30.07 -4.18
C ILE A 71 -20.63 28.69 -3.51
N LYS A 72 -20.66 27.63 -4.30
CA LYS A 72 -20.55 26.26 -3.80
C LYS A 72 -19.98 25.33 -4.88
N THR A 73 -19.11 24.43 -4.47
CA THR A 73 -18.58 23.32 -5.29
C THR A 73 -19.28 22.01 -4.89
N ASN A 74 -19.07 20.96 -5.66
CA ASN A 74 -19.63 19.62 -5.40
C ASN A 74 -21.15 19.60 -5.23
N VAL A 75 -21.85 20.42 -6.00
CA VAL A 75 -23.31 20.47 -6.02
C VAL A 75 -23.81 19.32 -6.89
N GLU A 76 -24.80 18.56 -6.40
CA GLU A 76 -25.43 17.50 -7.17
C GLU A 76 -25.93 18.02 -8.52
N LYS A 77 -25.76 17.22 -9.57
CA LYS A 77 -26.17 17.60 -10.93
C LYS A 77 -27.64 18.00 -11.00
N SER A 78 -28.51 17.28 -10.31
CA SER A 78 -29.95 17.57 -10.24
C SER A 78 -30.24 18.96 -9.67
N THR A 79 -29.54 19.34 -8.60
CA THR A 79 -29.65 20.67 -8.01
C THR A 79 -29.11 21.74 -8.96
N GLY A 80 -28.00 21.48 -9.62
CA GLY A 80 -27.45 22.38 -10.63
C GLY A 80 -28.41 22.62 -11.79
N ASP A 81 -29.09 21.58 -12.25
CA ASP A 81 -30.11 21.68 -13.32
C ASP A 81 -31.30 22.53 -12.89
N VAL A 82 -31.78 22.38 -11.65
CA VAL A 82 -32.84 23.21 -11.08
C VAL A 82 -32.44 24.68 -11.05
N ILE A 83 -31.23 24.98 -10.57
CA ILE A 83 -30.71 26.35 -10.51
C ILE A 83 -30.59 26.95 -11.92
N ARG A 84 -30.08 26.17 -12.88
CA ARG A 84 -29.96 26.60 -14.27
C ARG A 84 -31.32 26.95 -14.87
N ASN A 85 -32.34 26.19 -14.57
CA ASN A 85 -33.69 26.40 -15.10
C ASN A 85 -34.37 27.67 -14.58
N TYR A 86 -33.91 28.26 -13.46
CA TYR A 86 -34.40 29.56 -13.02
C TYR A 86 -33.96 30.69 -13.94
N GLY A 87 -32.91 30.49 -14.75
CA GLY A 87 -32.43 31.52 -15.66
C GLY A 87 -31.94 32.81 -14.99
N LEU A 88 -31.35 32.68 -13.81
CA LEU A 88 -30.89 33.85 -13.03
C LEU A 88 -29.67 34.51 -13.70
N GLU A 89 -29.83 35.77 -14.08
CA GLU A 89 -28.71 36.51 -14.68
C GLU A 89 -27.59 36.75 -13.67
N GLY A 90 -26.37 36.44 -14.07
CA GLY A 90 -25.18 36.50 -13.24
C GLY A 90 -24.88 35.23 -12.48
N VAL A 91 -25.74 34.21 -12.52
CA VAL A 91 -25.48 32.89 -11.94
C VAL A 91 -24.97 31.94 -13.03
N LYS A 92 -23.83 31.33 -12.76
CA LYS A 92 -23.23 30.30 -13.65
C LYS A 92 -23.26 28.94 -12.98
N VAL A 93 -23.68 27.93 -13.75
CA VAL A 93 -23.72 26.53 -13.34
C VAL A 93 -22.79 25.77 -14.27
N ASP A 94 -21.59 25.49 -13.81
CA ASP A 94 -20.57 24.81 -14.62
C ASP A 94 -20.44 23.36 -14.20
N GLU A 95 -20.25 22.47 -15.19
CA GLU A 95 -19.97 21.08 -14.95
C GLU A 95 -18.64 20.91 -14.24
N ASP A 96 -18.61 20.00 -13.28
CA ASP A 96 -17.44 19.66 -12.48
C ASP A 96 -17.46 18.16 -12.19
N TYR A 97 -16.39 17.66 -11.60
CA TYR A 97 -16.24 16.26 -11.25
C TYR A 97 -15.83 16.12 -9.81
N ARG A 98 -16.43 15.13 -9.13
CA ARG A 98 -16.00 14.67 -7.82
C ARG A 98 -15.51 13.24 -7.97
N ARG A 99 -14.35 12.94 -7.37
CA ARG A 99 -13.81 11.58 -7.35
C ARG A 99 -14.74 10.66 -6.54
N TYR A 100 -14.92 9.46 -7.03
CA TYR A 100 -15.80 8.46 -6.42
C TYR A 100 -15.11 7.10 -6.39
N TYR A 101 -15.18 6.43 -5.24
CA TYR A 101 -14.56 5.14 -4.99
C TYR A 101 -15.64 4.10 -4.71
N PRO A 102 -15.99 3.26 -5.71
CA PRO A 102 -17.12 2.33 -5.59
C PRO A 102 -17.01 1.34 -4.43
N TYR A 103 -15.78 1.01 -4.03
CA TYR A 103 -15.53 0.04 -2.95
C TYR A 103 -15.25 0.70 -1.60
N GLY A 104 -15.42 2.01 -1.47
CA GLY A 104 -15.33 2.72 -0.20
C GLY A 104 -13.94 2.67 0.43
N SER A 105 -13.76 1.84 1.45
CA SER A 105 -12.49 1.73 2.19
C SER A 105 -11.49 0.74 1.59
N LEU A 106 -11.87 0.02 0.54
CA LEU A 106 -11.03 -1.02 -0.05
C LEU A 106 -9.75 -0.41 -0.63
N ALA A 107 -8.59 -0.91 -0.20
CA ALA A 107 -7.27 -0.44 -0.62
C ALA A 107 -7.07 1.07 -0.44
N SER A 108 -7.63 1.65 0.62
CA SER A 108 -7.67 3.10 0.82
C SER A 108 -6.30 3.75 0.81
N LYS A 109 -5.32 3.12 1.44
CA LYS A 109 -3.96 3.66 1.57
C LYS A 109 -3.09 3.42 0.34
N VAL A 110 -3.59 2.64 -0.62
CA VAL A 110 -2.98 2.41 -1.93
C VAL A 110 -3.54 3.36 -2.96
N LEU A 111 -4.87 3.40 -3.12
CA LEU A 111 -5.53 4.25 -4.10
C LEU A 111 -5.29 5.72 -3.82
N GLY A 112 -5.45 6.10 -2.56
CA GLY A 112 -5.41 7.50 -2.19
C GLY A 112 -6.66 8.24 -2.65
N PHE A 113 -6.62 9.55 -2.57
CA PHE A 113 -7.77 10.39 -2.90
C PHE A 113 -7.32 11.71 -3.53
N THR A 114 -8.30 12.49 -3.98
CA THR A 114 -8.09 13.77 -4.64
C THR A 114 -8.53 14.94 -3.77
N GLY A 115 -7.95 16.12 -4.04
CA GLY A 115 -8.31 17.36 -3.37
C GLY A 115 -9.43 18.12 -4.08
N ALA A 116 -9.64 19.36 -3.62
CA ALA A 116 -10.73 20.23 -4.10
C ALA A 116 -10.66 20.53 -5.60
N ASP A 117 -9.46 20.60 -6.16
CA ASP A 117 -9.25 20.82 -7.60
C ASP A 117 -9.10 19.52 -8.39
N ASN A 118 -9.53 18.40 -7.81
CA ASN A 118 -9.47 17.07 -8.38
C ASN A 118 -8.03 16.59 -8.67
N GLN A 119 -7.05 17.18 -7.97
CA GLN A 119 -5.66 16.74 -8.00
C GLN A 119 -5.42 15.60 -7.01
N GLY A 120 -4.53 14.68 -7.34
CA GLY A 120 -4.14 13.60 -6.44
C GLY A 120 -3.41 14.14 -5.20
N ILE A 121 -3.75 13.63 -4.02
CA ILE A 121 -3.15 14.04 -2.75
C ILE A 121 -2.22 12.98 -2.20
N ILE A 122 -2.67 11.73 -2.16
CA ILE A 122 -1.86 10.58 -1.71
C ILE A 122 -2.09 9.38 -2.64
N GLY A 123 -1.30 8.34 -2.46
CA GLY A 123 -1.47 7.05 -3.12
C GLY A 123 -1.23 7.07 -4.62
N LEU A 124 -1.89 6.16 -5.32
CA LEU A 124 -1.83 6.08 -6.78
C LEU A 124 -2.39 7.34 -7.46
N GLU A 125 -3.36 7.99 -6.83
CA GLU A 125 -3.94 9.22 -7.33
C GLU A 125 -2.89 10.31 -7.53
N VAL A 126 -1.97 10.48 -6.59
CA VAL A 126 -0.89 11.47 -6.72
C VAL A 126 0.28 10.94 -7.55
N LYS A 127 0.61 9.67 -7.41
CA LYS A 127 1.73 9.08 -8.15
C LYS A 127 1.52 9.13 -9.66
N TYR A 128 0.30 8.90 -10.11
CA TYR A 128 -0.05 8.87 -11.53
C TYR A 128 -0.84 10.13 -11.95
N GLU A 129 -0.67 11.25 -11.23
CA GLU A 129 -1.35 12.51 -11.51
C GLU A 129 -1.27 12.94 -12.97
N GLU A 130 -0.08 12.91 -13.57
CA GLU A 130 0.13 13.37 -14.95
C GLU A 130 -0.68 12.56 -15.96
N ILE A 131 -0.88 11.27 -15.69
CA ILE A 131 -1.65 10.37 -16.56
C ILE A 131 -3.15 10.60 -16.34
N LEU A 132 -3.57 10.69 -15.08
CA LEU A 132 -4.97 10.69 -14.69
C LEU A 132 -5.67 12.04 -14.88
N GLN A 133 -4.96 13.16 -14.72
CA GLN A 133 -5.58 14.48 -14.64
C GLN A 133 -6.24 14.97 -15.94
N GLY A 134 -5.77 14.52 -17.09
CA GLY A 134 -6.21 15.07 -18.38
C GLY A 134 -5.77 16.52 -18.59
N THR A 135 -6.38 17.17 -19.56
CA THR A 135 -6.12 18.58 -19.87
C THR A 135 -7.43 19.36 -19.80
N SER A 136 -7.46 20.39 -18.97
CA SER A 136 -8.63 21.26 -18.83
C SER A 136 -8.97 21.96 -20.14
N GLY A 137 -10.26 22.11 -20.40
CA GLY A 137 -10.77 22.98 -21.44
C GLY A 137 -11.06 24.37 -20.90
N LYS A 138 -11.58 25.21 -21.72
CA LYS A 138 -11.96 26.58 -21.33
C LYS A 138 -13.14 27.10 -22.14
N ILE A 139 -13.89 28.02 -21.53
CA ILE A 139 -14.96 28.78 -22.16
C ILE A 139 -14.47 30.23 -22.27
N LEU A 140 -14.40 30.72 -23.49
CA LEU A 140 -14.04 32.10 -23.75
C LEU A 140 -15.30 32.87 -24.14
N THR A 141 -15.58 33.94 -23.42
CA THR A 141 -16.68 34.88 -23.74
C THR A 141 -16.14 36.26 -24.01
N THR A 142 -16.76 36.96 -24.93
CA THR A 142 -16.42 38.38 -25.19
C THR A 142 -17.24 39.27 -24.26
N THR A 143 -16.57 40.18 -23.57
CA THR A 143 -17.21 41.13 -22.64
C THR A 143 -17.05 42.56 -23.16
N ASP A 144 -18.01 43.40 -22.79
CA ASP A 144 -17.88 44.84 -22.99
C ASP A 144 -16.90 45.47 -21.97
N ALA A 145 -16.71 46.77 -22.03
CA ALA A 145 -15.81 47.49 -21.12
C ALA A 145 -16.25 47.45 -19.65
N ARG A 146 -17.50 47.05 -19.38
CA ARG A 146 -18.08 46.93 -18.04
C ARG A 146 -18.01 45.47 -17.53
N GLY A 147 -17.49 44.54 -18.35
CA GLY A 147 -17.41 43.15 -18.00
C GLY A 147 -18.69 42.33 -18.24
N VAL A 148 -19.65 42.90 -18.97
CA VAL A 148 -20.90 42.21 -19.34
C VAL A 148 -20.68 41.42 -20.61
N GLU A 149 -21.10 40.14 -20.61
CA GLU A 149 -21.00 39.27 -21.78
C GLU A 149 -21.86 39.80 -22.93
N ILE A 150 -21.28 39.77 -24.12
CA ILE A 150 -21.98 40.19 -25.34
C ILE A 150 -22.56 38.94 -25.99
N ASP A 151 -23.85 38.66 -25.75
CA ASP A 151 -24.54 37.47 -26.21
C ASP A 151 -24.46 37.25 -27.74
N GLN A 152 -24.31 38.32 -28.51
CA GLN A 152 -24.28 38.25 -29.96
C GLN A 152 -22.98 37.69 -30.53
N LEU A 153 -21.89 37.63 -29.72
CA LEU A 153 -20.58 37.14 -30.16
C LEU A 153 -20.34 35.68 -29.80
N GLY A 154 -21.27 35.05 -29.05
CA GLY A 154 -21.22 33.64 -28.70
C GLY A 154 -20.10 33.25 -27.74
N GLU A 155 -20.11 32.00 -27.35
CA GLU A 155 -19.05 31.36 -26.55
C GLU A 155 -18.12 30.59 -27.47
N LYS A 156 -16.81 30.70 -27.24
CA LYS A 156 -15.81 29.77 -27.77
C LYS A 156 -15.54 28.73 -26.72
N ARG A 157 -15.72 27.46 -27.06
CA ARG A 157 -15.38 26.32 -26.17
C ARG A 157 -14.19 25.57 -26.71
N GLU A 158 -13.17 25.42 -25.87
CA GLU A 158 -12.14 24.43 -26.06
C GLU A 158 -12.48 23.24 -25.16
N GLN A 159 -12.78 22.10 -25.78
CA GLN A 159 -13.17 20.91 -25.02
C GLN A 159 -12.02 20.40 -24.18
N PRO A 160 -12.28 19.93 -22.96
CA PRO A 160 -11.26 19.28 -22.14
C PRO A 160 -10.87 17.93 -22.77
N VAL A 161 -9.63 17.51 -22.54
CA VAL A 161 -9.14 16.18 -22.90
C VAL A 161 -9.16 15.32 -21.65
N PRO A 162 -9.97 14.23 -21.61
CA PRO A 162 -10.05 13.39 -20.44
C PRO A 162 -8.71 12.72 -20.14
N GLY A 163 -8.47 12.43 -18.85
CA GLY A 163 -7.30 11.70 -18.40
C GLY A 163 -7.32 10.26 -18.91
N LYS A 164 -6.14 9.65 -18.92
CA LYS A 164 -5.97 8.24 -19.28
C LYS A 164 -6.26 7.35 -18.05
N ASN A 165 -6.68 6.12 -18.29
CA ASN A 165 -6.98 5.15 -17.24
C ASN A 165 -5.72 4.41 -16.81
N LEU A 166 -5.61 4.13 -15.53
CA LEU A 166 -4.56 3.29 -14.98
C LEU A 166 -5.13 1.91 -14.66
N LYS A 167 -4.60 0.88 -15.34
CA LYS A 167 -4.88 -0.51 -14.97
C LYS A 167 -3.85 -0.95 -13.95
N THR A 168 -4.31 -1.51 -12.83
CA THR A 168 -3.45 -2.00 -11.75
C THR A 168 -3.44 -3.52 -11.69
N SER A 169 -2.49 -4.06 -10.92
CA SER A 169 -2.41 -5.47 -10.56
C SER A 169 -3.33 -5.85 -9.40
N LEU A 170 -3.92 -4.87 -8.72
CA LEU A 170 -4.87 -5.15 -7.63
C LEU A 170 -6.02 -6.00 -8.12
N ASP A 171 -6.37 -7.00 -7.32
CA ASP A 171 -7.54 -7.87 -7.56
C ASP A 171 -8.52 -7.63 -6.42
N VAL A 172 -9.73 -7.18 -6.77
CA VAL A 172 -10.76 -6.84 -5.78
C VAL A 172 -11.07 -8.03 -4.88
N ASP A 173 -11.18 -9.23 -5.44
CA ASP A 173 -11.51 -10.43 -4.65
C ASP A 173 -10.38 -10.77 -3.67
N LEU A 174 -9.13 -10.73 -4.12
CA LEU A 174 -7.96 -11.00 -3.28
C LEU A 174 -7.80 -9.92 -2.21
N GLN A 175 -8.04 -8.67 -2.57
CA GLN A 175 -8.01 -7.56 -1.60
C GLN A 175 -9.10 -7.74 -0.53
N GLU A 176 -10.30 -8.17 -0.91
CA GLU A 176 -11.39 -8.44 0.03
C GLU A 176 -11.09 -9.62 0.95
N PHE A 177 -10.56 -10.72 0.43
CA PHE A 177 -10.14 -11.86 1.26
C PHE A 177 -9.12 -11.42 2.30
N ALA A 178 -8.12 -10.66 1.88
CA ALA A 178 -7.07 -10.18 2.77
C ALA A 178 -7.62 -9.17 3.79
N GLN A 179 -8.49 -8.26 3.38
CA GLN A 179 -9.08 -7.26 4.27
C GLN A 179 -9.96 -7.90 5.35
N GLN A 180 -10.79 -8.86 4.96
CA GLN A 180 -11.64 -9.60 5.90
C GLN A 180 -10.80 -10.40 6.90
N ALA A 181 -9.75 -11.08 6.43
CA ALA A 181 -8.85 -11.82 7.30
C ALA A 181 -8.09 -10.91 8.26
N ALA A 182 -7.65 -9.74 7.78
CA ALA A 182 -6.96 -8.74 8.62
C ALA A 182 -7.88 -8.18 9.69
N MET A 183 -9.11 -7.82 9.34
CA MET A 183 -10.10 -7.29 10.28
C MET A 183 -10.47 -8.31 11.34
N LYS A 184 -10.64 -9.57 10.94
CA LYS A 184 -10.97 -10.67 11.85
C LYS A 184 -9.88 -10.87 12.91
N VAL A 185 -8.62 -10.98 12.48
CA VAL A 185 -7.51 -11.19 13.45
C VAL A 185 -7.25 -9.95 14.29
N MET A 186 -7.44 -8.75 13.73
CA MET A 186 -7.32 -7.51 14.49
C MET A 186 -8.33 -7.47 15.65
N GLU A 187 -9.57 -7.85 15.39
CA GLU A 187 -10.63 -7.91 16.41
C GLU A 187 -10.36 -9.03 17.42
N GLU A 188 -10.10 -10.26 16.96
CA GLU A 188 -9.84 -11.42 17.83
C GLU A 188 -8.66 -11.20 18.76
N LYS A 189 -7.60 -10.55 18.28
CA LYS A 189 -6.37 -10.31 19.03
C LYS A 189 -6.31 -8.92 19.66
N GLN A 190 -7.32 -8.09 19.46
CA GLN A 190 -7.31 -6.69 19.86
C GLN A 190 -5.98 -6.01 19.50
N ALA A 191 -5.53 -6.30 18.30
CA ALA A 191 -4.29 -5.76 17.76
C ALA A 191 -4.45 -4.30 17.39
N LYS A 192 -3.36 -3.55 17.45
CA LYS A 192 -3.36 -2.14 17.08
C LYS A 192 -3.62 -1.95 15.59
N ARG A 193 -2.99 -2.78 14.75
CA ARG A 193 -3.14 -2.76 13.29
C ARG A 193 -2.67 -4.08 12.70
N VAL A 194 -3.14 -4.37 11.49
CA VAL A 194 -2.71 -5.54 10.73
C VAL A 194 -2.43 -5.12 9.29
N SER A 195 -1.29 -5.53 8.77
CA SER A 195 -0.91 -5.33 7.37
C SER A 195 -0.80 -6.67 6.66
N ILE A 196 -1.34 -6.73 5.43
CA ILE A 196 -1.23 -7.90 4.57
C ILE A 196 -0.83 -7.47 3.17
N LEU A 197 0.21 -8.11 2.64
CA LEU A 197 0.65 -7.97 1.26
C LEU A 197 0.49 -9.29 0.55
N LEU A 198 -0.14 -9.28 -0.63
CA LEU A 198 -0.18 -10.41 -1.55
C LEU A 198 0.45 -9.95 -2.86
N MET A 199 1.44 -10.68 -3.35
CA MET A 199 2.12 -10.30 -4.59
C MET A 199 2.55 -11.51 -5.40
N ASN A 200 2.74 -11.29 -6.69
CA ASN A 200 3.34 -12.27 -7.58
C ASN A 200 4.87 -12.20 -7.45
N PRO A 201 5.52 -13.23 -6.90
CA PRO A 201 6.97 -13.20 -6.73
C PRO A 201 7.75 -13.33 -8.04
N GLN A 202 7.08 -13.68 -9.14
CA GLN A 202 7.72 -13.83 -10.45
C GLN A 202 7.95 -12.48 -11.14
N ASN A 203 7.04 -11.53 -10.95
CA ASN A 203 7.08 -10.25 -11.68
C ASN A 203 6.95 -8.99 -10.81
N GLY A 204 6.60 -9.13 -9.52
CA GLY A 204 6.45 -8.01 -8.61
C GLY A 204 5.06 -7.36 -8.59
N GLU A 205 4.11 -7.85 -9.36
CA GLU A 205 2.73 -7.34 -9.33
C GLU A 205 2.11 -7.56 -7.96
N ILE A 206 1.55 -6.50 -7.37
CA ILE A 206 0.90 -6.57 -6.05
C ILE A 206 -0.59 -6.80 -6.27
N TYR A 207 -1.09 -7.93 -5.77
CA TYR A 207 -2.49 -8.31 -5.88
C TYR A 207 -3.37 -7.68 -4.81
N ALA A 208 -2.81 -7.51 -3.61
CA ALA A 208 -3.51 -6.91 -2.49
C ALA A 208 -2.52 -6.24 -1.54
N CYS A 209 -2.93 -5.12 -0.99
CA CYS A 209 -2.18 -4.40 0.04
C CYS A 209 -3.19 -3.84 1.03
N VAL A 210 -3.24 -4.46 2.20
CA VAL A 210 -4.22 -4.20 3.25
C VAL A 210 -3.52 -3.62 4.47
N ASN A 211 -4.09 -2.57 5.03
CA ASN A 211 -3.63 -1.96 6.27
C ASN A 211 -4.84 -1.57 7.11
N VAL A 212 -5.31 -2.48 7.95
CA VAL A 212 -6.46 -2.18 8.81
C VAL A 212 -5.99 -1.52 10.11
N PRO A 213 -6.72 -0.52 10.62
CA PRO A 213 -7.99 0.01 10.09
C PRO A 213 -7.80 0.87 8.84
N GLU A 214 -8.63 0.58 7.83
CA GLU A 214 -8.70 1.39 6.62
C GLU A 214 -9.59 2.63 6.85
N PHE A 215 -9.66 3.55 5.88
CA PHE A 215 -10.56 4.69 5.94
C PHE A 215 -11.43 4.78 4.69
N ASP A 216 -12.56 5.49 4.78
CA ASP A 216 -13.46 5.67 3.64
C ASP A 216 -12.87 6.70 2.66
N LEU A 217 -12.55 6.26 1.46
CA LEU A 217 -12.01 7.11 0.40
C LEU A 217 -13.01 8.17 -0.08
N ASN A 218 -14.31 7.95 0.11
CA ASN A 218 -15.33 8.93 -0.22
C ASN A 218 -15.50 9.99 0.88
N ASP A 219 -14.85 9.80 2.03
CA ASP A 219 -14.85 10.74 3.15
C ASP A 219 -13.48 10.71 3.86
N PRO A 220 -12.40 11.13 3.17
CA PRO A 220 -11.04 10.91 3.65
C PRO A 220 -10.60 11.85 4.79
N PHE A 221 -11.39 12.89 5.09
CA PHE A 221 -11.07 13.85 6.14
C PHE A 221 -11.81 13.60 7.45
N THR A 222 -12.60 12.52 7.54
CA THR A 222 -13.20 12.05 8.78
C THR A 222 -12.30 11.00 9.41
N LEU A 223 -11.88 11.25 10.66
CA LEU A 223 -11.05 10.30 11.41
C LEU A 223 -11.80 9.00 11.66
N ASN A 224 -11.12 7.88 11.48
CA ASN A 224 -11.64 6.54 11.75
C ASN A 224 -11.34 6.05 13.18
N THR A 225 -11.08 6.98 14.11
CA THR A 225 -10.79 6.68 15.51
C THR A 225 -12.03 6.90 16.38
N GLU A 226 -12.18 6.07 17.41
CA GLU A 226 -13.23 6.20 18.43
C GLU A 226 -12.89 7.24 19.50
N GLU A 227 -11.68 7.80 19.47
CA GLU A 227 -11.26 8.83 20.41
C GLU A 227 -12.11 10.09 20.28
N ASN A 228 -12.32 10.78 21.41
CA ASN A 228 -13.07 12.03 21.43
C ASN A 228 -12.34 13.12 20.64
N THR A 229 -12.78 13.37 19.42
CA THR A 229 -12.18 14.32 18.49
C THR A 229 -12.66 15.76 18.71
N GLY A 230 -13.59 16.00 19.63
CA GLY A 230 -14.21 17.31 19.86
C GLY A 230 -13.31 18.36 20.47
N THR A 231 -12.14 17.97 21.00
CA THR A 231 -11.20 18.85 21.70
C THR A 231 -9.86 19.02 20.96
N LEU A 232 -9.74 18.49 19.75
CA LEU A 232 -8.48 18.51 19.00
C LEU A 232 -8.23 19.89 18.36
N SER A 233 -6.97 20.37 18.45
CA SER A 233 -6.51 21.50 17.66
C SER A 233 -6.43 21.11 16.17
N GLU A 234 -6.38 22.09 15.27
CA GLU A 234 -6.21 21.83 13.84
C GLU A 234 -4.93 21.02 13.56
N LYS A 235 -3.84 21.34 14.26
CA LYS A 235 -2.57 20.60 14.12
C LYS A 235 -2.70 19.15 14.57
N GLN A 236 -3.32 18.91 15.74
CA GLN A 236 -3.53 17.56 16.27
C GLN A 236 -4.40 16.74 15.31
N ARG A 237 -5.47 17.36 14.79
CA ARG A 237 -6.34 16.72 13.80
C ARG A 237 -5.59 16.36 12.52
N GLN A 238 -4.78 17.28 12.00
CA GLN A 238 -3.99 17.04 10.79
C GLN A 238 -2.97 15.91 10.99
N ASP A 239 -2.32 15.86 12.17
CA ASP A 239 -1.38 14.80 12.50
C ASP A 239 -2.08 13.43 12.53
N LEU A 240 -3.28 13.35 13.10
CA LEU A 240 -4.08 12.11 13.13
C LEU A 240 -4.54 11.70 11.71
N LEU A 241 -4.93 12.66 10.88
CA LEU A 241 -5.27 12.40 9.48
C LEU A 241 -4.05 11.85 8.71
N ASN A 242 -2.90 12.46 8.89
CA ASN A 242 -1.67 12.00 8.25
C ASN A 242 -1.31 10.56 8.67
N GLN A 243 -1.51 10.21 9.95
CA GLN A 243 -1.34 8.84 10.44
C GLN A 243 -2.35 7.88 9.83
N MET A 244 -3.62 8.29 9.76
CA MET A 244 -4.70 7.49 9.16
C MET A 244 -4.42 7.17 7.68
N TRP A 245 -3.84 8.12 6.95
CA TRP A 245 -3.54 7.98 5.52
C TRP A 245 -2.26 7.20 5.23
N ARG A 246 -1.38 6.98 6.22
CA ARG A 246 -0.12 6.28 6.01
C ARG A 246 -0.33 4.84 5.59
N ASN A 247 0.55 4.37 4.72
CA ASN A 247 0.63 2.97 4.32
C ASN A 247 1.82 2.31 5.01
N PRO A 248 1.60 1.57 6.12
CA PRO A 248 2.70 0.95 6.85
C PRO A 248 3.54 -0.03 6.05
N CYS A 249 3.00 -0.60 4.97
CA CYS A 249 3.75 -1.54 4.13
C CYS A 249 4.98 -0.93 3.46
N LEU A 250 4.96 0.39 3.23
CA LEU A 250 6.07 1.07 2.55
C LEU A 250 6.54 2.36 3.23
N ASN A 251 5.69 3.00 4.04
CA ASN A 251 6.06 4.25 4.71
C ASN A 251 6.77 4.02 6.05
N ASP A 252 6.64 2.85 6.65
CA ASP A 252 7.19 2.54 7.97
C ASP A 252 8.16 1.37 7.90
N THR A 253 9.18 1.43 8.74
CA THR A 253 10.15 0.35 8.92
C THR A 253 9.87 -0.39 10.23
N TYR A 254 10.34 -1.63 10.30
CA TYR A 254 10.24 -2.47 11.48
C TYR A 254 11.39 -3.48 11.50
N GLU A 255 11.65 -4.09 12.66
CA GLU A 255 12.56 -5.22 12.75
C GLU A 255 11.85 -6.46 12.20
N PRO A 256 12.33 -7.08 11.10
CA PRO A 256 11.59 -8.18 10.45
C PRO A 256 11.60 -9.46 11.26
N GLY A 257 12.57 -9.65 12.16
CA GLY A 257 12.69 -10.87 12.94
C GLY A 257 13.03 -12.09 12.08
N SER A 258 12.52 -13.24 12.48
CA SER A 258 12.91 -14.54 11.89
C SER A 258 12.54 -14.74 10.43
N THR A 259 11.68 -13.90 9.84
CA THR A 259 11.47 -13.94 8.38
C THR A 259 12.74 -13.54 7.63
N PHE A 260 13.59 -12.74 8.24
CA PHE A 260 14.89 -12.34 7.67
C PHE A 260 15.91 -13.50 7.61
N LYS A 261 15.67 -14.57 8.34
CA LYS A 261 16.48 -15.80 8.24
C LYS A 261 16.50 -16.37 6.84
N ILE A 262 15.46 -16.11 6.04
CA ILE A 262 15.43 -16.49 4.62
C ILE A 262 16.58 -15.83 3.85
N ILE A 263 16.85 -14.58 4.13
CA ILE A 263 17.94 -13.82 3.49
C ILE A 263 19.31 -14.36 3.91
N THR A 264 19.50 -14.58 5.20
CA THR A 264 20.72 -15.18 5.75
C THR A 264 20.95 -16.58 5.17
N MET A 265 19.90 -17.39 5.08
CA MET A 265 19.92 -18.72 4.46
C MET A 265 20.40 -18.65 3.01
N ALA A 266 19.78 -17.80 2.22
CA ALA A 266 20.12 -17.65 0.80
C ALA A 266 21.58 -17.20 0.63
N ALA A 267 22.03 -16.21 1.40
CA ALA A 267 23.39 -15.72 1.35
C ALA A 267 24.39 -16.82 1.76
N GLY A 268 24.09 -17.53 2.83
CA GLY A 268 24.96 -18.62 3.32
C GLY A 268 25.10 -19.78 2.34
N LEU A 269 24.00 -20.18 1.73
CA LEU A 269 23.99 -21.25 0.72
C LEU A 269 24.71 -20.81 -0.56
N GLU A 270 24.45 -19.59 -1.03
CA GLU A 270 25.08 -19.06 -2.24
C GLU A 270 26.58 -18.90 -2.09
N GLU A 271 27.06 -18.41 -0.94
CA GLU A 271 28.48 -18.28 -0.64
C GLU A 271 29.16 -19.62 -0.35
N GLY A 272 28.36 -20.68 -0.10
CA GLY A 272 28.89 -22.01 0.20
C GLY A 272 29.43 -22.17 1.62
N VAL A 273 29.09 -21.28 2.55
CA VAL A 273 29.51 -21.38 3.96
C VAL A 273 28.64 -22.31 4.78
N VAL A 274 27.50 -22.71 4.22
CA VAL A 274 26.59 -23.68 4.82
C VAL A 274 25.99 -24.59 3.75
N SER A 275 25.74 -25.84 4.10
CA SER A 275 25.00 -26.80 3.28
C SER A 275 23.85 -27.41 4.10
N VAL A 276 22.89 -28.02 3.41
CA VAL A 276 21.71 -28.64 4.05
C VAL A 276 22.05 -29.74 5.05
N ASN A 277 23.21 -30.40 4.88
CA ASN A 277 23.66 -31.49 5.73
C ASN A 277 24.56 -31.05 6.88
N ASP A 278 24.90 -29.77 6.97
CA ASP A 278 25.73 -29.26 8.06
C ASP A 278 25.03 -29.47 9.41
N ARG A 279 25.84 -29.82 10.42
CA ARG A 279 25.37 -30.12 11.77
C ARG A 279 25.65 -28.94 12.70
N PHE A 280 24.69 -28.65 13.56
CA PHE A 280 24.74 -27.58 14.55
C PHE A 280 24.28 -28.10 15.90
N TYR A 281 24.75 -27.48 16.97
CA TYR A 281 24.28 -27.75 18.32
C TYR A 281 23.75 -26.46 18.95
N CYS A 282 22.53 -26.52 19.49
CA CYS A 282 21.89 -25.39 20.16
C CYS A 282 21.69 -25.72 21.65
N PRO A 283 22.51 -25.12 22.55
CA PRO A 283 22.29 -25.27 24.00
C PRO A 283 21.25 -24.31 24.56
N GLY A 284 20.58 -23.51 23.72
CA GLY A 284 19.63 -22.47 24.11
C GLY A 284 20.19 -21.05 23.96
N TYR A 285 21.45 -20.92 23.54
CA TYR A 285 22.12 -19.65 23.31
C TYR A 285 23.32 -19.85 22.38
N LYS A 286 23.84 -18.75 21.86
CA LYS A 286 25.12 -18.69 21.18
C LYS A 286 25.99 -17.63 21.86
N LEU A 287 27.22 -17.99 22.22
CA LEU A 287 28.18 -17.03 22.73
C LEU A 287 28.83 -16.31 21.55
N VAL A 288 28.66 -14.99 21.50
CA VAL A 288 29.27 -14.12 20.48
C VAL A 288 30.10 -13.07 21.22
N ASP A 289 31.41 -13.15 21.03
CA ASP A 289 32.40 -12.43 21.84
C ASP A 289 32.16 -12.75 23.34
N ASP A 290 31.78 -11.78 24.15
CA ASP A 290 31.48 -11.99 25.59
C ASP A 290 29.96 -12.03 25.89
N ARG A 291 29.09 -12.03 24.86
CA ARG A 291 27.65 -11.97 25.03
C ARG A 291 26.96 -13.29 24.70
N ARG A 292 26.01 -13.66 25.55
CA ARG A 292 25.09 -14.77 25.27
C ARG A 292 23.86 -14.25 24.54
N ILE A 293 23.68 -14.69 23.30
CA ILE A 293 22.48 -14.37 22.52
C ILE A 293 21.56 -15.59 22.57
N HIS A 294 20.39 -15.42 23.15
CA HIS A 294 19.50 -16.55 23.44
C HIS A 294 18.68 -16.97 22.23
N CYS A 295 18.45 -18.29 22.17
CA CYS A 295 17.41 -18.88 21.34
C CYS A 295 16.05 -18.69 22.00
N ALA A 296 14.97 -18.66 21.21
CA ALA A 296 13.61 -18.63 21.73
C ALA A 296 13.33 -19.84 22.64
N ARG A 297 13.92 -21.00 22.31
CA ARG A 297 13.90 -22.16 23.17
C ARG A 297 15.12 -22.14 24.10
N ARG A 298 14.91 -21.64 25.30
CA ARG A 298 15.97 -21.46 26.30
C ARG A 298 16.65 -22.75 26.73
N THR A 299 15.92 -23.88 26.65
CA THR A 299 16.46 -25.22 26.97
C THR A 299 17.29 -25.80 25.83
N GLY A 300 17.28 -25.16 24.66
CA GLY A 300 18.02 -25.56 23.49
C GLY A 300 17.29 -26.57 22.60
N HIS A 301 17.65 -26.57 21.33
CA HIS A 301 17.16 -27.53 20.34
C HIS A 301 18.04 -28.77 20.24
N GLY A 302 19.21 -28.76 20.90
CA GLY A 302 20.17 -29.87 20.81
C GLY A 302 20.85 -29.95 19.46
N SER A 303 21.22 -31.17 19.09
CA SER A 303 21.87 -31.44 17.81
C SER A 303 20.84 -31.46 16.68
N GLN A 304 21.12 -30.76 15.61
CA GLN A 304 20.23 -30.63 14.47
C GLN A 304 21.02 -30.33 13.19
N ASP A 305 20.48 -30.71 12.03
CA ASP A 305 21.02 -30.26 10.76
C ASP A 305 20.50 -28.85 10.42
N PHE A 306 20.97 -28.31 9.29
CA PHE A 306 20.57 -26.96 8.88
C PHE A 306 19.06 -26.86 8.61
N ILE A 307 18.46 -27.87 7.97
CA ILE A 307 17.02 -27.89 7.70
C ILE A 307 16.22 -27.91 9.01
N GLN A 308 16.61 -28.73 9.96
CA GLN A 308 15.98 -28.77 11.29
C GLN A 308 16.13 -27.43 12.02
N GLY A 309 17.30 -26.79 11.89
CA GLY A 309 17.52 -25.45 12.43
C GLY A 309 16.56 -24.40 11.85
N ALA A 310 16.28 -24.48 10.56
CA ALA A 310 15.28 -23.65 9.91
C ALA A 310 13.86 -23.98 10.37
N MET A 311 13.51 -25.26 10.42
CA MET A 311 12.21 -25.75 10.91
C MET A 311 11.91 -25.30 12.34
N ASN A 312 12.93 -25.31 13.20
CA ASN A 312 12.84 -24.88 14.59
C ASN A 312 12.99 -23.36 14.78
N SER A 313 13.29 -22.64 13.71
CA SER A 313 13.62 -21.21 13.79
C SER A 313 14.70 -20.92 14.84
N CYS A 314 15.78 -21.70 14.79
CA CYS A 314 16.83 -21.69 15.80
C CYS A 314 17.78 -20.50 15.59
N ASN A 315 17.83 -19.53 16.51
CA ASN A 315 18.70 -18.37 16.41
C ASN A 315 20.18 -18.74 16.36
N PRO A 316 20.71 -19.64 17.24
CA PRO A 316 22.13 -20.02 17.18
C PRO A 316 22.58 -20.55 15.82
N VAL A 317 21.75 -21.29 15.10
CA VAL A 317 22.08 -21.79 13.76
C VAL A 317 22.30 -20.63 12.79
N PHE A 318 21.40 -19.66 12.77
CA PHE A 318 21.48 -18.52 11.85
C PHE A 318 22.56 -17.51 12.26
N ILE A 319 22.81 -17.37 13.55
CA ILE A 319 23.97 -16.62 14.03
C ILE A 319 25.28 -17.23 13.48
N GLU A 320 25.41 -18.55 13.57
CA GLU A 320 26.58 -19.26 13.06
C GLU A 320 26.77 -19.04 11.55
N VAL A 321 25.67 -19.11 10.77
CA VAL A 321 25.73 -18.83 9.33
C VAL A 321 26.19 -17.39 9.07
N GLY A 322 25.63 -16.43 9.79
CA GLY A 322 26.04 -15.02 9.69
C GLY A 322 27.52 -14.81 10.03
N LEU A 323 27.99 -15.43 11.09
CA LEU A 323 29.40 -15.34 11.48
C LEU A 323 30.34 -16.02 10.46
N ARG A 324 29.92 -17.14 9.86
CA ARG A 324 30.67 -17.80 8.78
C ARG A 324 30.77 -16.92 7.54
N LEU A 325 29.71 -16.18 7.20
CA LEU A 325 29.75 -15.21 6.12
C LEU A 325 30.73 -14.06 6.43
N GLY A 326 30.73 -13.60 7.68
CA GLY A 326 31.47 -12.41 8.07
C GLY A 326 30.82 -11.13 7.59
N VAL A 327 31.27 -9.99 8.13
CA VAL A 327 30.70 -8.67 7.85
C VAL A 327 30.78 -8.32 6.36
N ASP A 328 31.93 -8.52 5.73
CA ASP A 328 32.14 -8.13 4.33
C ASP A 328 31.21 -8.89 3.37
N ASN A 329 31.14 -10.20 3.50
CA ASN A 329 30.28 -11.03 2.65
C ASN A 329 28.80 -10.80 2.95
N TYR A 330 28.44 -10.67 4.23
CA TYR A 330 27.05 -10.40 4.61
C TYR A 330 26.57 -9.09 4.01
N TYR A 331 27.39 -8.02 4.13
CA TYR A 331 27.07 -6.72 3.59
C TYR A 331 27.01 -6.72 2.05
N LYS A 332 27.91 -7.49 1.41
CA LYS A 332 27.89 -7.69 -0.05
C LYS A 332 26.53 -8.27 -0.51
N TYR A 333 26.05 -9.32 0.17
CA TYR A 333 24.75 -9.91 -0.15
C TYR A 333 23.58 -8.98 0.19
N PHE A 334 23.68 -8.28 1.30
CA PHE A 334 22.68 -7.28 1.68
C PHE A 334 22.49 -6.24 0.56
N GLN A 335 23.59 -5.79 0.00
CA GLN A 335 23.58 -4.87 -1.14
C GLN A 335 23.09 -5.55 -2.43
N GLN A 336 23.61 -6.75 -2.73
CA GLN A 336 23.26 -7.49 -3.95
C GLN A 336 21.78 -7.86 -4.01
N PHE A 337 21.17 -8.13 -2.87
CA PHE A 337 19.75 -8.41 -2.77
C PHE A 337 18.86 -7.15 -2.82
N GLY A 338 19.45 -5.98 -2.91
CA GLY A 338 18.73 -4.72 -3.05
C GLY A 338 18.23 -4.13 -1.72
N LEU A 339 18.69 -4.64 -0.58
CA LEU A 339 18.19 -4.23 0.74
C LEU A 339 18.64 -2.83 1.16
N LEU A 340 19.70 -2.29 0.54
CA LEU A 340 20.19 -0.93 0.82
C LEU A 340 19.54 0.14 -0.06
N LYS A 341 18.79 -0.26 -1.08
CA LYS A 341 18.06 0.64 -1.98
C LYS A 341 16.57 0.53 -1.71
N LYS A 342 15.83 1.60 -1.97
CA LYS A 342 14.36 1.54 -2.03
C LYS A 342 13.95 0.56 -3.14
N THR A 343 12.81 -0.10 -2.97
CA THR A 343 12.33 -1.08 -3.95
C THR A 343 11.95 -0.47 -5.28
N GLY A 344 11.59 0.81 -5.29
CA GLY A 344 11.07 1.50 -6.46
C GLY A 344 9.56 1.28 -6.65
N VAL A 345 8.86 0.83 -5.61
CA VAL A 345 7.39 0.69 -5.67
C VAL A 345 6.75 2.01 -6.08
N ASP A 346 5.75 1.92 -6.94
CA ASP A 346 5.08 3.06 -7.56
C ASP A 346 4.04 3.72 -6.63
N LEU A 347 4.48 4.01 -5.41
CA LEU A 347 3.76 4.82 -4.42
C LEU A 347 4.72 5.82 -3.78
N PRO A 348 4.23 6.99 -3.41
CA PRO A 348 5.10 7.98 -2.75
C PRO A 348 5.42 7.59 -1.32
N GLY A 349 6.55 8.09 -0.82
CA GLY A 349 6.90 8.01 0.59
C GLY A 349 7.52 6.68 1.03
N GLU A 350 8.12 5.94 0.13
CA GLU A 350 8.84 4.71 0.50
C GLU A 350 9.98 5.02 1.46
N ALA A 351 9.96 4.37 2.64
CA ALA A 351 11.00 4.52 3.65
C ALA A 351 12.26 3.72 3.26
N GLY A 352 13.41 4.26 3.59
CA GLY A 352 14.68 3.58 3.40
C GLY A 352 15.01 2.60 4.53
N THR A 353 15.88 1.64 4.25
CA THR A 353 16.40 0.70 5.23
C THR A 353 17.26 1.43 6.27
N ILE A 354 17.08 1.07 7.53
CA ILE A 354 17.91 1.55 8.65
C ILE A 354 18.85 0.42 9.04
N MET A 355 20.12 0.56 8.63
CA MET A 355 21.15 -0.47 8.80
C MET A 355 22.42 0.13 9.41
N HIS A 356 23.16 -0.68 10.17
CA HIS A 356 24.48 -0.31 10.66
C HIS A 356 25.41 0.01 9.49
N LYS A 357 26.25 1.02 9.66
CA LYS A 357 27.34 1.24 8.72
C LYS A 357 28.30 0.06 8.80
N LYS A 358 28.83 -0.38 7.66
CA LYS A 358 29.74 -1.52 7.57
C LYS A 358 30.91 -1.43 8.53
N GLU A 359 31.53 -0.26 8.65
CA GLU A 359 32.65 -0.01 9.54
C GLU A 359 32.30 -0.09 11.03
N ASN A 360 31.01 0.01 11.37
CA ASN A 360 30.53 -0.06 12.76
C ASN A 360 29.94 -1.44 13.10
N MET A 361 29.95 -2.38 12.15
CA MET A 361 29.35 -3.70 12.34
C MET A 361 30.38 -4.68 12.88
N GLY A 362 30.31 -4.96 14.20
CA GLY A 362 31.07 -6.02 14.84
C GLY A 362 30.34 -7.36 14.81
N ASN A 363 30.89 -8.36 15.49
CA ASN A 363 30.31 -9.72 15.52
C ASN A 363 28.93 -9.75 16.17
N VAL A 364 28.68 -8.95 17.21
CA VAL A 364 27.39 -8.92 17.90
C VAL A 364 26.31 -8.32 17.01
N GLU A 365 26.60 -7.23 16.32
CA GLU A 365 25.69 -6.61 15.36
C GLU A 365 25.39 -7.58 14.21
N LEU A 366 26.40 -8.21 13.65
CA LEU A 366 26.26 -9.21 12.60
C LEU A 366 25.38 -10.38 13.05
N ALA A 367 25.60 -10.87 14.26
CA ALA A 367 24.82 -11.96 14.84
C ALA A 367 23.35 -11.62 14.96
N THR A 368 23.00 -10.41 15.42
CA THR A 368 21.61 -9.98 15.57
C THR A 368 20.94 -9.70 14.23
N VAL A 369 21.67 -9.11 13.29
CA VAL A 369 21.16 -8.90 11.92
C VAL A 369 20.85 -10.23 11.25
N ALA A 370 21.66 -11.27 11.47
CA ALA A 370 21.47 -12.58 10.86
C ALA A 370 20.12 -13.22 11.17
N PHE A 371 19.50 -12.89 12.29
CA PHE A 371 18.15 -13.36 12.61
C PHE A 371 17.08 -12.24 12.66
N GLY A 372 17.38 -11.09 12.03
CA GLY A 372 16.36 -10.07 11.78
C GLY A 372 16.19 -9.00 12.86
N GLN A 373 17.15 -8.82 13.75
CA GLN A 373 17.12 -7.81 14.81
C GLN A 373 18.22 -6.76 14.62
N SER A 374 18.07 -5.63 15.28
CA SER A 374 18.98 -4.46 15.34
C SER A 374 19.07 -3.64 14.05
N PHE A 375 18.19 -3.87 13.11
CA PHE A 375 18.02 -3.06 11.90
C PHE A 375 16.54 -3.04 11.51
N GLN A 376 16.18 -2.18 10.57
CA GLN A 376 14.79 -2.05 10.16
C GLN A 376 14.66 -1.96 8.64
N ILE A 377 13.68 -2.64 8.10
CA ILE A 377 13.26 -2.57 6.70
C ILE A 377 11.75 -2.41 6.61
N THR A 378 11.25 -1.98 5.45
CA THR A 378 9.81 -1.94 5.20
C THR A 378 9.26 -3.33 4.92
N PRO A 379 7.96 -3.58 5.18
CA PRO A 379 7.32 -4.81 4.74
C PRO A 379 7.45 -5.09 3.24
N ILE A 380 7.34 -4.04 2.40
CA ILE A 380 7.47 -4.20 0.95
C ILE A 380 8.90 -4.63 0.56
N GLN A 381 9.91 -4.12 1.27
CA GLN A 381 11.30 -4.52 1.04
C GLN A 381 11.51 -6.00 1.36
N LEU A 382 10.96 -6.46 2.47
CA LEU A 382 11.03 -7.88 2.84
C LEU A 382 10.34 -8.74 1.78
N ALA A 383 9.12 -8.40 1.40
CA ALA A 383 8.34 -9.16 0.42
C ALA A 383 9.04 -9.21 -0.95
N ALA A 384 9.56 -8.09 -1.43
CA ALA A 384 10.28 -8.01 -2.70
C ALA A 384 11.58 -8.81 -2.67
N THR A 385 12.32 -8.74 -1.57
CA THR A 385 13.58 -9.47 -1.41
C THR A 385 13.34 -10.98 -1.36
N VAL A 386 12.41 -11.44 -0.54
CA VAL A 386 12.08 -12.87 -0.47
C VAL A 386 11.55 -13.37 -1.81
N SER A 387 10.69 -12.61 -2.48
CA SER A 387 10.23 -12.93 -3.85
C SER A 387 11.40 -13.18 -4.79
N SER A 388 12.41 -12.34 -4.72
CA SER A 388 13.61 -12.45 -5.56
C SER A 388 14.47 -13.66 -5.24
N LEU A 389 14.39 -14.17 -4.01
CA LEU A 389 15.12 -15.36 -3.58
C LEU A 389 14.39 -16.67 -3.89
N ILE A 390 13.08 -16.62 -4.12
CA ILE A 390 12.26 -17.83 -4.38
C ILE A 390 11.82 -17.94 -5.85
N ASN A 391 12.13 -16.97 -6.69
CA ASN A 391 11.73 -16.92 -8.10
C ASN A 391 12.84 -17.37 -9.07
N GLY A 392 13.91 -17.97 -8.58
CA GLY A 392 15.07 -18.35 -9.38
C GLY A 392 16.23 -17.37 -9.28
N GLY A 393 16.13 -16.33 -8.48
CA GLY A 393 17.21 -15.37 -8.25
C GLY A 393 17.11 -14.10 -9.10
N ARG A 394 15.90 -13.71 -9.48
CA ARG A 394 15.65 -12.46 -10.19
C ARG A 394 15.10 -11.39 -9.26
N ARG A 395 15.85 -10.29 -9.07
CA ARG A 395 15.37 -9.14 -8.32
C ARG A 395 14.25 -8.46 -9.09
N ILE A 396 13.07 -8.41 -8.49
CA ILE A 396 11.89 -7.77 -9.08
C ILE A 396 11.61 -6.43 -8.40
N THR A 397 10.88 -5.57 -9.11
CA THR A 397 10.35 -4.33 -8.56
C THR A 397 8.88 -4.53 -8.20
N PRO A 398 8.50 -4.40 -6.92
CA PRO A 398 7.09 -4.45 -6.56
C PRO A 398 6.36 -3.25 -7.14
N HIS A 399 5.14 -3.46 -7.66
CA HIS A 399 4.40 -2.38 -8.30
C HIS A 399 2.90 -2.67 -8.35
N PHE A 400 2.13 -1.60 -8.53
CA PHE A 400 0.67 -1.63 -8.67
C PHE A 400 0.24 -1.34 -10.12
N GLY A 401 0.84 -0.34 -10.77
CA GLY A 401 0.48 0.02 -12.13
C GLY A 401 0.97 -0.99 -13.15
N VAL A 402 0.08 -1.48 -14.02
CA VAL A 402 0.40 -2.47 -15.05
C VAL A 402 0.39 -1.85 -16.43
N SER A 403 -0.61 -1.04 -16.73
CA SER A 403 -0.72 -0.39 -18.03
C SER A 403 -1.52 0.91 -17.94
N VAL A 404 -1.26 1.79 -18.90
CA VAL A 404 -2.02 3.03 -19.10
C VAL A 404 -2.91 2.81 -20.32
N LEU A 405 -4.22 2.95 -20.13
CA LEU A 405 -5.23 2.79 -21.19
C LEU A 405 -5.73 4.15 -21.64
N GLU A 406 -6.16 4.27 -22.90
CA GLU A 406 -6.85 5.45 -23.36
C GLU A 406 -8.18 5.64 -22.61
N ALA A 407 -8.71 6.86 -22.61
CA ALA A 407 -9.93 7.22 -21.88
C ALA A 407 -11.15 6.37 -22.28
N ASP A 408 -11.20 5.88 -23.52
CA ASP A 408 -12.23 5.00 -24.05
C ASP A 408 -12.04 3.52 -23.67
N GLY A 409 -10.98 3.21 -22.94
CA GLY A 409 -10.62 1.85 -22.56
C GLY A 409 -9.84 1.07 -23.61
N SER A 410 -9.52 1.68 -24.75
CA SER A 410 -8.70 1.03 -25.79
C SER A 410 -7.27 0.81 -25.31
N SER A 411 -6.53 -0.05 -26.04
CA SER A 411 -5.17 -0.46 -25.69
C SER A 411 -4.24 0.74 -25.50
N GLY A 412 -3.47 0.70 -24.44
CA GLY A 412 -2.49 1.71 -24.09
C GLY A 412 -1.09 1.13 -24.01
N ILE A 413 -0.29 1.71 -23.13
CA ILE A 413 1.12 1.38 -22.96
C ILE A 413 1.28 0.51 -21.72
N LYS A 414 1.97 -0.63 -21.87
CA LYS A 414 2.38 -1.46 -20.76
C LYS A 414 3.50 -0.74 -19.98
N LEU A 415 3.36 -0.70 -18.66
CA LEU A 415 4.39 -0.14 -17.79
C LEU A 415 5.49 -1.19 -17.54
N GLU A 416 6.74 -0.76 -17.71
CA GLU A 416 7.91 -1.61 -17.52
C GLU A 416 8.62 -1.25 -16.22
N TYR A 417 9.17 -2.28 -15.54
CA TYR A 417 9.86 -2.10 -14.26
C TYR A 417 11.23 -2.78 -14.31
N PRO A 418 12.24 -2.21 -13.64
CA PRO A 418 13.56 -2.82 -13.59
C PRO A 418 13.54 -4.21 -12.96
N ALA A 419 14.32 -5.11 -13.51
CA ALA A 419 14.59 -6.42 -12.94
C ALA A 419 16.08 -6.73 -13.12
N GLU A 420 16.66 -7.47 -12.18
CA GLU A 420 18.06 -7.85 -12.19
C GLU A 420 18.18 -9.37 -12.05
N GLU A 421 18.77 -10.01 -13.03
CA GLU A 421 18.97 -11.46 -13.05
C GLU A 421 20.17 -11.87 -12.21
N GLY A 422 20.12 -13.09 -11.68
CA GLY A 422 21.29 -13.73 -11.10
C GLY A 422 21.76 -13.18 -9.75
N ILE A 423 20.88 -12.65 -8.93
CA ILE A 423 21.27 -12.22 -7.58
C ILE A 423 21.64 -13.42 -6.69
N ILE A 424 21.08 -14.58 -6.97
CA ILE A 424 21.52 -15.91 -6.52
C ILE A 424 21.33 -16.89 -7.67
N SER A 425 21.93 -18.08 -7.56
CA SER A 425 21.73 -19.14 -8.55
C SER A 425 20.34 -19.75 -8.43
N GLU A 426 19.86 -20.35 -9.52
CA GLU A 426 18.60 -21.12 -9.53
C GLU A 426 18.65 -22.30 -8.55
N GLU A 427 19.81 -22.92 -8.40
CA GLU A 427 20.02 -24.01 -7.45
C GLU A 427 19.84 -23.55 -6.01
N THR A 428 20.42 -22.42 -5.63
CA THR A 428 20.24 -21.83 -4.31
C THR A 428 18.78 -21.46 -4.08
N SER A 429 18.14 -20.83 -5.05
CA SER A 429 16.71 -20.48 -4.97
C SER A 429 15.84 -21.73 -4.75
N LYS A 430 16.10 -22.80 -5.47
CA LYS A 430 15.40 -24.09 -5.30
C LYS A 430 15.59 -24.67 -3.91
N THR A 431 16.82 -24.65 -3.41
CA THR A 431 17.14 -25.13 -2.05
C THR A 431 16.40 -24.32 -0.98
N VAL A 432 16.38 -23.00 -1.12
CA VAL A 432 15.62 -22.10 -0.23
C VAL A 432 14.13 -22.47 -0.22
N ARG A 433 13.52 -22.65 -1.38
CA ARG A 433 12.12 -23.06 -1.48
C ARG A 433 11.87 -24.40 -0.80
N GLN A 434 12.74 -25.38 -1.01
CA GLN A 434 12.62 -26.71 -0.40
C GLN A 434 12.72 -26.69 1.12
N ILE A 435 13.63 -25.89 1.66
CA ILE A 435 13.78 -25.71 3.11
C ILE A 435 12.52 -25.07 3.68
N LEU A 436 12.02 -23.99 3.04
CA LEU A 436 10.84 -23.27 3.51
C LEU A 436 9.56 -24.11 3.38
N GLU A 437 9.48 -25.01 2.42
CA GLU A 437 8.40 -26.00 2.35
C GLU A 437 8.40 -26.92 3.57
N LYS A 438 9.57 -27.38 3.99
CA LYS A 438 9.71 -28.19 5.21
C LYS A 438 9.34 -27.43 6.48
N VAL A 439 9.65 -26.14 6.54
CA VAL A 439 9.24 -25.28 7.67
C VAL A 439 7.72 -25.30 7.85
N VAL A 440 6.97 -25.27 6.76
CA VAL A 440 5.50 -25.35 6.79
C VAL A 440 4.99 -26.77 6.95
N ALA A 441 5.58 -27.72 6.24
CA ALA A 441 5.11 -29.12 6.29
C ALA A 441 5.30 -29.76 7.66
N GLU A 442 6.44 -29.49 8.32
CA GLU A 442 6.89 -30.23 9.51
C GLU A 442 7.43 -29.33 10.63
N GLY A 443 7.56 -28.02 10.40
CA GLY A 443 8.22 -27.10 11.34
C GLY A 443 7.29 -26.10 11.98
N SER A 444 7.88 -24.97 12.37
CA SER A 444 7.21 -23.88 13.08
C SER A 444 6.11 -23.19 12.28
N GLY A 445 6.09 -23.35 10.96
CA GLY A 445 5.07 -22.80 10.07
C GLY A 445 3.90 -23.74 9.76
N ARG A 446 3.76 -24.85 10.46
CA ARG A 446 2.75 -25.90 10.16
C ARG A 446 1.31 -25.43 10.16
N ASN A 447 1.00 -24.35 10.85
CA ASN A 447 -0.35 -23.80 10.85
C ASN A 447 -0.73 -23.10 9.52
N ALA A 448 0.21 -22.95 8.61
CA ALA A 448 -0.05 -22.49 7.25
C ALA A 448 -0.14 -23.66 6.24
N LYS A 449 0.00 -24.89 6.67
CA LYS A 449 -0.07 -26.07 5.80
C LYS A 449 -1.47 -26.23 5.20
N ILE A 450 -1.51 -26.43 3.88
CA ILE A 450 -2.75 -26.67 3.13
C ILE A 450 -2.66 -28.05 2.49
N GLN A 451 -3.71 -28.85 2.67
CA GLN A 451 -3.78 -30.16 2.05
C GLN A 451 -3.89 -30.03 0.52
N GLY A 452 -3.06 -30.77 -0.20
CA GLY A 452 -3.11 -30.84 -1.66
C GLY A 452 -2.26 -29.81 -2.39
N ILE A 453 -1.64 -28.87 -1.68
CA ILE A 453 -0.70 -27.92 -2.28
C ILE A 453 0.49 -27.70 -1.34
N ALA A 454 1.69 -27.62 -1.91
CA ALA A 454 2.88 -27.32 -1.15
C ALA A 454 2.98 -25.81 -0.87
N VAL A 455 3.06 -25.46 0.41
CA VAL A 455 3.25 -24.08 0.88
C VAL A 455 4.63 -23.98 1.51
N GLY A 456 5.38 -22.95 1.15
CA GLY A 456 6.62 -22.59 1.84
C GLY A 456 6.40 -21.36 2.70
N GLY A 457 7.22 -21.17 3.71
CA GLY A 457 7.08 -19.95 4.52
C GLY A 457 7.95 -19.92 5.76
N LYS A 458 7.80 -18.84 6.51
CA LYS A 458 8.55 -18.56 7.72
C LYS A 458 7.74 -17.67 8.67
N THR A 459 7.74 -18.05 9.92
CA THR A 459 7.13 -17.28 11.01
C THR A 459 8.13 -16.31 11.62
N ALA A 460 7.64 -15.25 12.23
CA ALA A 460 8.43 -14.38 13.08
C ALA A 460 7.59 -13.85 14.25
N THR A 461 8.27 -13.64 15.37
CA THR A 461 7.73 -12.95 16.53
C THR A 461 8.82 -12.01 17.02
N SER A 462 8.59 -10.71 16.88
CA SER A 462 9.55 -9.68 17.25
C SER A 462 8.99 -8.82 18.40
N GLN A 463 9.87 -8.34 19.24
CA GLN A 463 9.49 -7.40 20.29
C GLN A 463 9.78 -5.98 19.81
N THR A 464 8.80 -5.07 19.96
CA THR A 464 8.99 -3.66 19.57
C THR A 464 9.87 -2.92 20.58
N LEU A 465 10.42 -1.79 20.15
CA LEU A 465 11.17 -0.88 21.00
C LEU A 465 10.22 0.17 21.63
N PRO A 466 10.37 0.54 22.89
CA PRO A 466 11.30 -0.04 23.86
C PRO A 466 10.85 -1.45 24.32
N ARG A 467 11.79 -2.34 24.53
CA ARG A 467 11.49 -3.74 24.90
C ARG A 467 10.79 -3.86 26.25
N SER A 468 10.97 -2.87 27.12
CA SER A 468 10.28 -2.79 28.41
C SER A 468 8.76 -2.65 28.29
N ALA A 469 8.25 -2.22 27.14
CA ALA A 469 6.80 -2.09 26.91
C ALA A 469 6.12 -3.45 26.70
N ASN A 470 6.87 -4.53 26.50
CA ASN A 470 6.36 -5.89 26.23
C ASN A 470 5.33 -5.95 25.09
N ARG A 471 5.59 -5.23 24.01
CA ARG A 471 4.77 -5.23 22.81
C ARG A 471 5.44 -6.04 21.70
N TYR A 472 4.63 -6.76 20.96
CA TYR A 472 5.12 -7.71 19.95
C TYR A 472 4.59 -7.37 18.57
N ILE A 473 5.36 -7.82 17.57
CA ILE A 473 4.92 -7.87 16.17
C ILE A 473 4.97 -9.34 15.77
N SER A 474 3.83 -9.88 15.40
CA SER A 474 3.69 -11.27 14.97
C SER A 474 3.52 -11.30 13.47
N SER A 475 4.31 -12.12 12.77
CA SER A 475 4.25 -12.15 11.32
C SER A 475 4.44 -13.56 10.76
N PHE A 476 3.96 -13.73 9.55
CA PHE A 476 4.18 -14.91 8.73
C PHE A 476 4.30 -14.49 7.28
N LEU A 477 5.33 -15.03 6.62
CA LEU A 477 5.52 -14.90 5.19
C LEU A 477 5.37 -16.28 4.58
N GLY A 478 4.45 -16.44 3.63
CA GLY A 478 4.21 -17.71 2.95
C GLY A 478 4.12 -17.54 1.45
N PHE A 479 4.31 -18.61 0.73
CA PHE A 479 4.17 -18.63 -0.73
C PHE A 479 3.68 -20.00 -1.20
N MET A 480 3.01 -20.00 -2.35
CA MET A 480 2.51 -21.23 -2.98
C MET A 480 2.45 -21.10 -4.51
N PRO A 481 2.49 -22.23 -5.27
CA PRO A 481 3.03 -23.50 -4.85
C PRO A 481 4.53 -23.40 -4.56
N ALA A 482 5.05 -24.19 -3.62
CA ALA A 482 6.43 -24.03 -3.14
C ALA A 482 7.48 -24.21 -4.24
N GLU A 483 7.24 -25.10 -5.21
CA GLU A 483 8.17 -25.38 -6.31
C GLU A 483 8.17 -24.31 -7.41
N ASN A 484 7.07 -23.57 -7.56
CA ASN A 484 6.95 -22.49 -8.54
C ASN A 484 5.99 -21.42 -8.01
N PRO A 485 6.46 -20.56 -7.10
CA PRO A 485 5.59 -19.63 -6.41
C PRO A 485 4.88 -18.64 -7.34
N GLN A 486 3.57 -18.56 -7.22
CA GLN A 486 2.69 -17.65 -7.98
C GLN A 486 2.11 -16.55 -7.09
N VAL A 487 2.05 -16.82 -5.78
CA VAL A 487 1.64 -15.83 -4.80
C VAL A 487 2.54 -15.92 -3.57
N LEU A 488 2.97 -14.75 -3.09
CA LEU A 488 3.61 -14.57 -1.80
C LEU A 488 2.68 -13.73 -0.93
N GLY A 489 2.44 -14.18 0.30
CA GLY A 489 1.63 -13.45 1.28
C GLY A 489 2.45 -13.14 2.53
N LEU A 490 2.40 -11.88 2.97
CA LEU A 490 3.02 -11.42 4.20
C LEU A 490 1.94 -10.84 5.10
N CYS A 491 1.78 -11.39 6.30
CA CYS A 491 0.87 -10.88 7.33
C CYS A 491 1.69 -10.37 8.50
N ILE A 492 1.42 -9.14 8.92
CA ILE A 492 2.09 -8.50 10.06
C ILE A 492 1.00 -7.99 11.02
N ILE A 493 1.00 -8.52 12.23
CA ILE A 493 0.05 -8.17 13.30
C ILE A 493 0.81 -7.36 14.34
N HIS A 494 0.43 -6.09 14.50
CA HIS A 494 1.06 -5.17 15.43
C HIS A 494 0.33 -5.14 16.76
N ASP A 495 1.09 -5.36 17.84
CA ASP A 495 0.65 -5.27 19.22
C ASP A 495 -0.57 -6.16 19.53
N PRO A 496 -0.52 -7.47 19.20
CA PRO A 496 -1.59 -8.39 19.56
C PRO A 496 -1.65 -8.61 21.08
N GLN A 497 -2.84 -8.84 21.60
CA GLN A 497 -3.06 -9.16 23.01
C GLN A 497 -3.20 -10.67 23.21
N GLY A 498 -2.78 -11.18 24.36
CA GLY A 498 -2.79 -12.61 24.64
C GLY A 498 -1.68 -13.35 23.93
N VAL A 499 -1.99 -14.49 23.31
CA VAL A 499 -1.01 -15.27 22.56
C VAL A 499 -0.52 -14.46 21.34
N TYR A 500 0.79 -14.33 21.20
CA TYR A 500 1.42 -13.41 20.23
C TYR A 500 2.40 -14.08 19.28
N TYR A 501 2.46 -15.40 19.23
CA TYR A 501 3.40 -16.12 18.37
C TYR A 501 2.95 -16.09 16.91
N GLY A 502 3.86 -15.74 15.99
CA GLY A 502 3.58 -15.64 14.56
C GLY A 502 3.01 -16.92 13.97
N GLY A 503 3.53 -18.09 14.39
CA GLY A 503 3.02 -19.38 13.96
C GLY A 503 1.61 -19.68 14.44
N THR A 504 1.18 -19.08 15.53
CA THR A 504 -0.15 -19.29 16.11
C THR A 504 -1.19 -18.33 15.57
N ILE A 505 -0.85 -17.05 15.38
CA ILE A 505 -1.84 -16.03 15.02
C ILE A 505 -1.69 -15.47 13.60
N ALA A 506 -0.50 -15.47 13.01
CA ALA A 506 -0.27 -14.92 11.67
C ALA A 506 -0.30 -15.98 10.57
N ALA A 507 0.29 -17.15 10.81
CA ALA A 507 0.28 -18.26 9.82
C ALA A 507 -1.14 -18.68 9.41
N PRO A 508 -2.11 -18.83 10.34
CA PRO A 508 -3.48 -19.16 9.97
C PRO A 508 -4.16 -18.10 9.10
N VAL A 509 -3.77 -16.83 9.22
CA VAL A 509 -4.32 -15.74 8.39
C VAL A 509 -3.94 -15.96 6.92
N ILE A 510 -2.66 -16.21 6.66
CA ILE A 510 -2.19 -16.47 5.29
C ILE A 510 -2.76 -17.78 4.76
N ARG A 511 -2.84 -18.83 5.58
CA ARG A 511 -3.51 -20.07 5.21
C ARG A 511 -4.95 -19.83 4.74
N SER A 512 -5.73 -19.08 5.51
CA SER A 512 -7.12 -18.75 5.19
C SER A 512 -7.23 -18.02 3.86
N ILE A 513 -6.36 -17.03 3.62
CA ILE A 513 -6.33 -16.28 2.36
C ILE A 513 -5.98 -17.20 1.19
N PHE A 514 -4.96 -18.04 1.35
CA PHE A 514 -4.54 -18.98 0.30
C PHE A 514 -5.62 -20.02 -0.01
N GLU A 515 -6.33 -20.52 1.00
CA GLU A 515 -7.47 -21.41 0.80
C GLU A 515 -8.59 -20.72 0.01
N ASN A 516 -8.88 -19.45 0.29
CA ASN A 516 -9.86 -18.68 -0.46
C ASN A 516 -9.44 -18.45 -1.92
N ILE A 517 -8.15 -18.20 -2.16
CA ILE A 517 -7.61 -18.10 -3.52
C ILE A 517 -7.80 -19.41 -4.28
N LEU A 518 -7.47 -20.54 -3.65
CA LEU A 518 -7.61 -21.84 -4.27
C LEU A 518 -9.07 -22.24 -4.52
N SER A 519 -10.00 -21.77 -3.70
CA SER A 519 -11.44 -22.02 -3.84
C SER A 519 -12.12 -21.14 -4.87
N ALA A 520 -11.52 -20.00 -5.23
CA ALA A 520 -12.07 -19.09 -6.23
C ALA A 520 -12.09 -19.75 -7.61
N LYS A 521 -13.05 -19.33 -8.45
CA LYS A 521 -13.27 -19.91 -9.80
C LYS A 521 -12.10 -19.79 -10.75
N ASN A 522 -11.08 -18.99 -10.40
CA ASN A 522 -9.87 -18.77 -11.19
C ASN A 522 -8.72 -19.70 -10.77
N LYS A 523 -9.04 -20.92 -10.36
CA LYS A 523 -8.04 -21.94 -9.98
C LYS A 523 -6.94 -22.15 -11.02
N ASN A 524 -7.24 -21.92 -12.28
CA ASN A 524 -6.31 -22.16 -13.39
C ASN A 524 -5.13 -21.18 -13.43
N LEU A 525 -5.17 -20.09 -12.68
CA LEU A 525 -4.05 -19.14 -12.59
C LEU A 525 -2.92 -19.63 -11.68
N TRP A 526 -3.18 -20.65 -10.84
CA TRP A 526 -2.27 -21.04 -9.76
C TRP A 526 -1.79 -22.51 -9.84
N VAL A 527 -2.30 -23.28 -10.79
CA VAL A 527 -2.10 -24.74 -10.83
C VAL A 527 -1.39 -25.22 -12.11
N ASP A 528 -1.19 -24.37 -13.11
CA ASP A 528 -0.49 -24.72 -14.36
C ASP A 528 0.99 -24.37 -14.32
#